data_1608de7764570ed4fddae1a29aba00fa
#
_entry.id   1608de7764570ed4fddae1a29aba00fa
#
_cell.length_a   1.000
_cell.length_b   1.000
_cell.length_c   1.000
_cell.angle_alpha   90.00
_cell.angle_beta   90.00
_cell.angle_gamma   90.00
#
_symmetry.space_group_name_H-M   'P 1'
#
loop_
_entity.id
_entity.type
_entity.pdbx_description
1 polymer ?
#
loop_
_entity_poly.entity_id
_entity_poly.type
_entity_poly.pdbx_seq_one_letter_code
_entity_poly.pdbx_strand_id
1 'polypeptide(L)'
;KFDDSKWKQVTLPHAFNEDEAFKLSIEQLTDTVVWYRKNFRIPELKSNQKVFVEFEGVRQRGDFYLNGHYLGRHENGVMAVGFDLTPHIKEGENVIAVRTDNDWMYREEGTNSKFQWNDRNFNANYGGIPKNVFLYVTDNVYQTLPLYSNLKTTGVYVYAQDFDIQGRKATIHAESEVRNDSKATRQFSYQVTILDADGKLMKTFQGDKVTLKAGETKTVKASATLHNLHFWSWGYGYLYTVKTALKD
;
A
#
# COMPACT_ATOMS: atom_id res chain seq x y z
N LYS A 1 -18.32 -25.13 -3.54
CA LYS A 1 -16.97 -24.55 -3.62
C LYS A 1 -16.69 -24.24 -5.08
N PHE A 2 -16.29 -23.01 -5.41
CA PHE A 2 -15.97 -22.65 -6.81
C PHE A 2 -14.71 -23.41 -7.25
N ASP A 3 -14.77 -24.04 -8.45
CA ASP A 3 -13.65 -24.76 -9.02
C ASP A 3 -12.85 -23.85 -9.96
N ASP A 4 -11.61 -23.53 -9.58
CA ASP A 4 -10.65 -22.72 -10.32
C ASP A 4 -9.47 -23.55 -10.85
N SER A 5 -9.58 -24.88 -10.85
CA SER A 5 -8.50 -25.80 -11.25
C SER A 5 -8.03 -25.61 -12.71
N LYS A 6 -8.90 -25.06 -13.55
CA LYS A 6 -8.63 -24.78 -14.97
C LYS A 6 -8.14 -23.34 -15.21
N TRP A 7 -7.99 -22.53 -14.16
CA TRP A 7 -7.53 -21.16 -14.32
C TRP A 7 -6.02 -21.12 -14.58
N LYS A 8 -5.60 -20.17 -15.41
CA LYS A 8 -4.16 -19.90 -15.63
C LYS A 8 -3.53 -19.42 -14.32
N GLN A 9 -2.45 -20.06 -13.92
CA GLN A 9 -1.63 -19.59 -12.80
C GLN A 9 -0.74 -18.44 -13.28
N VAL A 10 -0.72 -17.36 -12.51
CA VAL A 10 0.07 -16.15 -12.79
C VAL A 10 0.82 -15.70 -11.55
N THR A 11 1.91 -14.95 -11.76
CA THR A 11 2.65 -14.24 -10.70
C THR A 11 2.36 -12.75 -10.83
N LEU A 12 2.14 -12.07 -9.70
CA LEU A 12 2.02 -10.60 -9.68
C LEU A 12 3.41 -9.95 -9.60
N PRO A 13 3.60 -8.79 -10.25
CA PRO A 13 2.67 -8.02 -11.10
C PRO A 13 2.26 -8.76 -12.38
N HIS A 14 1.00 -8.57 -12.82
CA HIS A 14 0.48 -9.21 -14.04
C HIS A 14 -0.56 -8.33 -14.74
N ALA A 15 -0.34 -8.06 -16.02
CA ALA A 15 -1.35 -7.51 -16.92
C ALA A 15 -1.74 -8.59 -17.94
N PHE A 16 -3.03 -8.89 -18.06
CA PHE A 16 -3.46 -10.03 -18.89
C PHE A 16 -3.25 -9.80 -20.39
N ASN A 17 -3.11 -8.54 -20.82
CA ASN A 17 -2.88 -8.14 -22.21
C ASN A 17 -1.47 -7.56 -22.45
N GLU A 18 -0.51 -7.82 -21.57
CA GLU A 18 0.85 -7.30 -21.66
C GLU A 18 1.57 -7.74 -22.93
N ASP A 19 1.43 -9.00 -23.31
CA ASP A 19 2.06 -9.57 -24.52
C ASP A 19 1.55 -8.93 -25.81
N GLU A 20 0.36 -8.35 -25.81
CA GLU A 20 -0.24 -7.67 -26.95
C GLU A 20 0.44 -6.34 -27.26
N ALA A 21 0.97 -5.66 -26.25
CA ALA A 21 1.61 -4.35 -26.38
C ALA A 21 2.84 -4.36 -27.31
N PHE A 22 3.43 -5.54 -27.53
CA PHE A 22 4.55 -5.74 -28.47
C PHE A 22 4.11 -6.18 -29.87
N LYS A 23 2.82 -6.43 -30.08
CA LYS A 23 2.29 -7.01 -31.33
C LYS A 23 1.23 -6.15 -31.98
N LEU A 24 0.51 -5.38 -31.19
CA LEU A 24 -0.63 -4.58 -31.60
C LEU A 24 -0.40 -3.12 -31.30
N SER A 25 -1.17 -2.23 -31.96
CA SER A 25 -1.21 -0.82 -31.58
C SER A 25 -1.91 -0.63 -30.23
N ILE A 26 -1.65 0.49 -29.56
CA ILE A 26 -2.21 0.82 -28.24
C ILE A 26 -3.74 0.69 -28.22
N GLU A 27 -4.39 1.11 -29.29
CA GLU A 27 -5.85 1.11 -29.44
C GLU A 27 -6.46 -0.30 -29.67
N GLN A 28 -5.62 -1.29 -29.97
CA GLN A 28 -6.04 -2.66 -30.28
C GLN A 28 -5.84 -3.62 -29.11
N LEU A 29 -5.32 -3.15 -27.99
CA LEU A 29 -5.17 -3.99 -26.80
C LEU A 29 -6.53 -4.47 -26.31
N THR A 30 -6.60 -5.73 -25.95
CA THR A 30 -7.83 -6.36 -25.44
C THR A 30 -8.35 -5.65 -24.22
N ASP A 31 -9.61 -5.22 -24.28
CA ASP A 31 -10.38 -4.71 -23.18
C ASP A 31 -11.46 -5.74 -22.76
N THR A 32 -11.45 -6.13 -21.50
CA THR A 32 -12.37 -7.16 -21.01
C THR A 32 -12.40 -7.22 -19.49
N VAL A 33 -13.26 -8.08 -18.99
CA VAL A 33 -13.34 -8.42 -17.57
C VAL A 33 -12.55 -9.69 -17.29
N VAL A 34 -11.60 -9.60 -16.34
CA VAL A 34 -10.81 -10.73 -15.87
C VAL A 34 -10.91 -10.87 -14.36
N TRP A 35 -10.96 -12.11 -13.88
CA TRP A 35 -10.95 -12.42 -12.47
C TRP A 35 -9.60 -12.96 -12.04
N TYR A 36 -9.08 -12.41 -10.93
CA TYR A 36 -7.94 -12.95 -10.18
C TYR A 36 -8.46 -13.60 -8.90
N ARG A 37 -7.82 -14.69 -8.49
CA ARG A 37 -8.16 -15.42 -7.27
C ARG A 37 -6.91 -15.96 -6.62
N LYS A 38 -6.79 -15.76 -5.30
CA LYS A 38 -5.67 -16.25 -4.50
C LYS A 38 -6.19 -16.95 -3.25
N ASN A 39 -5.85 -18.22 -3.11
CA ASN A 39 -5.95 -18.90 -1.83
C ASN A 39 -4.70 -18.56 -1.00
N PHE A 40 -4.88 -18.23 0.26
CA PHE A 40 -3.77 -17.95 1.18
C PHE A 40 -4.15 -18.37 2.60
N ARG A 41 -3.15 -18.60 3.42
CA ARG A 41 -3.35 -19.08 4.77
C ARG A 41 -2.84 -18.09 5.81
N ILE A 42 -3.66 -17.83 6.81
CA ILE A 42 -3.24 -17.18 8.07
C ILE A 42 -3.05 -18.30 9.10
N PRO A 43 -1.78 -18.61 9.46
CA PRO A 43 -1.51 -19.78 10.33
C PRO A 43 -2.04 -19.59 11.75
N GLU A 44 -1.98 -18.36 12.26
CA GLU A 44 -2.48 -17.96 13.58
C GLU A 44 -3.04 -16.54 13.48
N LEU A 45 -4.21 -16.31 14.04
CA LEU A 45 -4.85 -14.99 14.11
C LEU A 45 -5.22 -14.68 15.56
N LYS A 46 -4.47 -13.76 16.18
CA LYS A 46 -4.73 -13.32 17.55
C LYS A 46 -5.87 -12.31 17.60
N SER A 47 -6.64 -12.32 18.66
CA SER A 47 -7.79 -11.41 18.84
C SER A 47 -7.42 -9.92 18.93
N ASN A 48 -6.12 -9.61 19.16
CA ASN A 48 -5.58 -8.26 19.20
C ASN A 48 -4.91 -7.85 17.89
N GLN A 49 -5.07 -8.63 16.82
CA GLN A 49 -4.47 -8.32 15.52
C GLN A 49 -5.45 -7.70 14.54
N LYS A 50 -4.91 -6.89 13.66
CA LYS A 50 -5.58 -6.34 12.48
C LYS A 50 -4.91 -6.90 11.23
N VAL A 51 -5.70 -7.11 10.19
CA VAL A 51 -5.22 -7.60 8.91
C VAL A 51 -5.68 -6.66 7.81
N PHE A 52 -4.73 -6.18 7.00
CA PHE A 52 -5.01 -5.30 5.86
C PHE A 52 -4.43 -5.90 4.59
N VAL A 53 -5.07 -5.60 3.46
CA VAL A 53 -4.50 -5.83 2.13
C VAL A 53 -4.33 -4.48 1.43
N GLU A 54 -3.21 -4.33 0.72
CA GLU A 54 -2.94 -3.20 -0.15
C GLU A 54 -2.63 -3.71 -1.55
N PHE A 55 -3.30 -3.14 -2.53
CA PHE A 55 -2.99 -3.25 -3.95
C PHE A 55 -2.38 -1.93 -4.40
N GLU A 56 -1.14 -1.92 -4.84
CA GLU A 56 -0.48 -0.71 -5.35
C GLU A 56 -1.09 -0.19 -6.65
N GLY A 57 -1.89 -1.01 -7.33
CA GLY A 57 -2.68 -0.64 -8.48
C GLY A 57 -3.46 -1.81 -9.05
N VAL A 58 -4.71 -1.56 -9.43
CA VAL A 58 -5.58 -2.50 -10.13
C VAL A 58 -6.23 -1.76 -11.28
N ARG A 59 -6.01 -2.22 -12.51
CA ARG A 59 -6.34 -1.45 -13.69
C ARG A 59 -7.52 -2.03 -14.46
N GLN A 60 -8.49 -1.20 -14.79
CA GLN A 60 -8.68 0.20 -14.38
C GLN A 60 -9.66 0.32 -13.23
N ARG A 61 -10.56 -0.66 -13.13
CA ARG A 61 -11.54 -0.84 -12.07
C ARG A 61 -11.33 -2.20 -11.44
N GLY A 62 -11.35 -2.23 -10.13
CA GLY A 62 -11.35 -3.45 -9.34
C GLY A 62 -12.58 -3.54 -8.44
N ASP A 63 -13.24 -4.71 -8.42
CA ASP A 63 -14.17 -5.10 -7.37
C ASP A 63 -13.52 -6.20 -6.53
N PHE A 64 -13.48 -6.02 -5.21
CA PHE A 64 -12.68 -6.84 -4.29
C PHE A 64 -13.55 -7.65 -3.36
N TYR A 65 -13.14 -8.90 -3.13
CA TYR A 65 -13.89 -9.85 -2.30
C TYR A 65 -12.94 -10.65 -1.40
N LEU A 66 -13.33 -10.87 -0.14
CA LEU A 66 -12.64 -11.80 0.78
C LEU A 66 -13.64 -12.84 1.29
N ASN A 67 -13.36 -14.12 1.10
CA ASN A 67 -14.21 -15.24 1.56
C ASN A 67 -15.67 -15.13 1.10
N GLY A 68 -15.92 -14.49 -0.06
CA GLY A 68 -17.26 -14.22 -0.60
C GLY A 68 -17.88 -12.90 -0.14
N HIS A 69 -17.28 -12.19 0.81
CA HIS A 69 -17.74 -10.85 1.23
C HIS A 69 -17.17 -9.79 0.31
N TYR A 70 -18.04 -8.90 -0.18
CA TYR A 70 -17.64 -7.75 -0.97
C TYR A 70 -16.97 -6.70 -0.07
N LEU A 71 -15.73 -6.32 -0.41
CA LEU A 71 -14.95 -5.34 0.33
C LEU A 71 -15.13 -3.92 -0.20
N GLY A 72 -15.35 -3.78 -1.49
CA GLY A 72 -15.51 -2.47 -2.14
C GLY A 72 -15.00 -2.45 -3.57
N ARG A 73 -15.14 -1.28 -4.19
CA ARG A 73 -14.68 -0.96 -5.55
C ARG A 73 -13.62 0.13 -5.52
N HIS A 74 -12.71 0.06 -6.45
CA HIS A 74 -11.76 1.14 -6.75
C HIS A 74 -11.73 1.39 -8.26
N GLU A 75 -11.88 2.66 -8.65
CA GLU A 75 -12.06 3.08 -10.04
C GLU A 75 -10.89 3.90 -10.59
N ASN A 76 -9.72 3.76 -9.96
CA ASN A 76 -8.49 4.44 -10.40
C ASN A 76 -7.37 3.42 -10.62
N GLY A 77 -6.93 3.28 -11.87
CA GLY A 77 -5.97 2.26 -12.27
C GLY A 77 -4.51 2.50 -11.85
N VAL A 78 -4.17 3.66 -11.28
CA VAL A 78 -2.78 4.03 -10.96
C VAL A 78 -2.54 4.28 -9.48
N MET A 79 -3.59 4.50 -8.69
CA MET A 79 -3.50 4.71 -7.26
C MET A 79 -3.60 3.40 -6.48
N ALA A 80 -2.93 3.36 -5.34
CA ALA A 80 -3.09 2.25 -4.40
C ALA A 80 -4.48 2.26 -3.74
N VAL A 81 -4.98 1.06 -3.46
CA VAL A 81 -6.22 0.81 -2.73
C VAL A 81 -5.97 -0.27 -1.69
N GLY A 82 -6.60 -0.16 -0.53
CA GLY A 82 -6.49 -1.17 0.52
C GLY A 82 -7.77 -1.35 1.30
N PHE A 83 -7.84 -2.47 1.98
CA PHE A 83 -9.02 -2.87 2.76
C PHE A 83 -8.62 -3.43 4.12
N ASP A 84 -9.41 -3.11 5.14
CA ASP A 84 -9.37 -3.80 6.42
C ASP A 84 -10.07 -5.16 6.26
N LEU A 85 -9.28 -6.22 6.31
CA LEU A 85 -9.77 -7.59 6.17
C LEU A 85 -10.25 -8.18 7.50
N THR A 86 -9.94 -7.54 8.62
CA THR A 86 -10.18 -8.04 9.98
C THR A 86 -11.61 -8.55 10.21
N PRO A 87 -12.68 -7.90 9.68
CA PRO A 87 -14.04 -8.38 9.88
C PRO A 87 -14.38 -9.72 9.19
N HIS A 88 -13.62 -10.09 8.16
CA HIS A 88 -13.95 -11.22 7.28
C HIS A 88 -12.82 -12.25 7.13
N ILE A 89 -11.63 -11.94 7.66
CA ILE A 89 -10.49 -12.85 7.69
C ILE A 89 -10.72 -13.93 8.76
N LYS A 90 -10.18 -15.11 8.54
CA LYS A 90 -10.22 -16.21 9.53
C LYS A 90 -8.86 -16.88 9.61
N GLU A 91 -8.63 -17.54 10.72
CA GLU A 91 -7.51 -18.47 10.84
C GLU A 91 -7.65 -19.62 9.85
N GLY A 92 -6.54 -20.08 9.31
CA GLY A 92 -6.52 -21.10 8.27
C GLY A 92 -6.72 -20.52 6.87
N GLU A 93 -7.44 -21.23 6.02
CA GLU A 93 -7.59 -20.93 4.60
C GLU A 93 -8.53 -19.73 4.35
N ASN A 94 -8.06 -18.80 3.54
CA ASN A 94 -8.78 -17.65 3.06
C ASN A 94 -8.68 -17.54 1.54
N VAL A 95 -9.65 -16.86 0.94
CA VAL A 95 -9.70 -16.62 -0.50
C VAL A 95 -9.95 -15.16 -0.76
N ILE A 96 -9.01 -14.49 -1.43
CA ILE A 96 -9.23 -13.17 -2.01
C ILE A 96 -9.54 -13.31 -3.49
N ALA A 97 -10.52 -12.57 -3.98
CA ALA A 97 -10.86 -12.51 -5.40
C ALA A 97 -10.99 -11.05 -5.83
N VAL A 98 -10.49 -10.74 -7.03
CA VAL A 98 -10.53 -9.41 -7.64
C VAL A 98 -11.10 -9.54 -9.03
N ARG A 99 -12.19 -8.85 -9.30
CA ARG A 99 -12.71 -8.64 -10.64
C ARG A 99 -12.06 -7.38 -11.19
N THR A 100 -11.30 -7.50 -12.25
CA THR A 100 -10.71 -6.36 -12.95
C THR A 100 -11.47 -6.09 -14.24
N ASP A 101 -11.58 -4.82 -14.62
CA ASP A 101 -12.31 -4.38 -15.78
C ASP A 101 -11.54 -3.22 -16.42
N ASN A 102 -11.05 -3.38 -17.65
CA ASN A 102 -10.33 -2.33 -18.38
C ASN A 102 -11.07 -1.84 -19.63
N ASP A 103 -12.39 -1.97 -19.66
CA ASP A 103 -13.24 -1.50 -20.76
C ASP A 103 -12.98 0.00 -21.05
N TRP A 104 -12.65 0.31 -22.30
CA TRP A 104 -12.49 1.69 -22.78
C TRP A 104 -13.74 2.56 -22.62
N MET A 105 -14.90 1.96 -22.60
CA MET A 105 -16.19 2.66 -22.46
C MET A 105 -16.62 2.79 -21.00
N TYR A 106 -15.84 2.22 -20.07
CA TYR A 106 -16.17 2.30 -18.65
C TYR A 106 -16.27 3.75 -18.18
N ARG A 107 -17.31 4.02 -17.40
CA ARG A 107 -17.53 5.31 -16.74
C ARG A 107 -17.52 5.13 -15.23
N GLU A 108 -16.86 6.03 -14.54
CA GLU A 108 -16.87 6.05 -13.08
C GLU A 108 -18.29 6.19 -12.54
N GLU A 109 -18.65 5.40 -11.55
CA GLU A 109 -19.99 5.36 -10.98
C GLU A 109 -20.39 6.70 -10.35
N GLY A 110 -19.45 7.35 -9.64
CA GLY A 110 -19.72 8.60 -8.93
C GLY A 110 -19.80 9.85 -9.83
N THR A 111 -19.08 9.88 -10.94
CA THR A 111 -18.95 11.07 -11.81
C THR A 111 -19.56 10.90 -13.18
N ASN A 112 -19.87 9.67 -13.58
CA ASN A 112 -20.23 9.30 -14.94
C ASN A 112 -19.19 9.73 -16.00
N SER A 113 -17.96 10.00 -15.57
CA SER A 113 -16.86 10.41 -16.44
C SER A 113 -16.09 9.20 -16.94
N LYS A 114 -15.57 9.29 -18.17
CA LYS A 114 -14.55 8.33 -18.63
C LYS A 114 -13.25 8.55 -17.87
N PHE A 115 -12.47 7.49 -17.67
CA PHE A 115 -11.13 7.65 -17.13
C PHE A 115 -10.27 8.57 -17.99
N GLN A 116 -9.58 9.51 -17.37
CA GLN A 116 -8.67 10.42 -18.05
C GLN A 116 -7.52 9.70 -18.76
N TRP A 117 -7.12 8.58 -18.23
CA TRP A 117 -6.01 7.75 -18.72
C TRP A 117 -6.45 6.70 -19.74
N ASN A 118 -7.70 6.75 -20.16
CA ASN A 118 -8.31 5.84 -21.13
C ASN A 118 -8.33 6.43 -22.53
N ASP A 119 -7.33 7.19 -22.90
CA ASP A 119 -7.16 7.69 -24.25
C ASP A 119 -6.43 6.66 -25.09
N ARG A 120 -7.14 6.06 -26.02
CA ARG A 120 -6.63 5.06 -26.96
C ARG A 120 -5.42 5.52 -27.78
N ASN A 121 -5.23 6.81 -27.89
CA ASN A 121 -4.14 7.40 -28.68
C ASN A 121 -2.88 7.66 -27.85
N PHE A 122 -2.98 7.61 -26.51
CA PHE A 122 -1.90 8.05 -25.64
C PHE A 122 -1.40 6.99 -24.65
N ASN A 123 -2.30 6.20 -24.06
CA ASN A 123 -1.94 5.26 -23.01
C ASN A 123 -2.33 3.82 -23.37
N ALA A 124 -1.39 2.91 -23.19
CA ALA A 124 -1.68 1.48 -23.24
C ALA A 124 -2.66 1.10 -22.12
N ASN A 125 -3.77 0.48 -22.51
CA ASN A 125 -4.82 0.04 -21.58
C ASN A 125 -4.50 -1.33 -21.00
N TYR A 126 -3.41 -1.43 -20.23
CA TYR A 126 -3.09 -2.66 -19.50
C TYR A 126 -4.17 -2.97 -18.48
N GLY A 127 -4.71 -4.19 -18.54
CA GLY A 127 -5.74 -4.66 -17.60
C GLY A 127 -5.19 -5.70 -16.62
N GLY A 128 -5.67 -5.66 -15.38
CA GLY A 128 -5.27 -6.64 -14.37
C GLY A 128 -4.70 -6.01 -13.08
N ILE A 129 -3.69 -6.67 -12.51
CA ILE A 129 -3.00 -6.24 -11.28
C ILE A 129 -1.52 -5.98 -11.63
N PRO A 130 -1.21 -4.82 -12.25
CA PRO A 130 0.12 -4.55 -12.82
C PRO A 130 1.14 -4.05 -11.77
N LYS A 131 0.81 -4.09 -10.49
CA LYS A 131 1.68 -3.70 -9.38
C LYS A 131 1.63 -4.74 -8.25
N ASN A 132 2.42 -4.53 -7.20
CA ASN A 132 2.48 -5.47 -6.08
C ASN A 132 1.21 -5.46 -5.25
N VAL A 133 1.02 -6.56 -4.51
CA VAL A 133 -0.03 -6.71 -3.50
C VAL A 133 0.61 -7.12 -2.20
N PHE A 134 0.29 -6.43 -1.12
CA PHE A 134 0.83 -6.69 0.21
C PHE A 134 -0.28 -7.06 1.19
N LEU A 135 0.04 -7.99 2.08
CA LEU A 135 -0.78 -8.35 3.23
C LEU A 135 -0.05 -7.90 4.49
N TYR A 136 -0.72 -7.12 5.32
CA TYR A 136 -0.21 -6.63 6.59
C TYR A 136 -0.96 -7.26 7.74
N VAL A 137 -0.20 -7.76 8.72
CA VAL A 137 -0.73 -8.22 10.01
C VAL A 137 -0.11 -7.35 11.08
N THR A 138 -0.92 -6.64 11.84
CA THR A 138 -0.48 -5.68 12.86
C THR A 138 -1.14 -5.98 14.19
N ASP A 139 -0.64 -5.38 15.27
CA ASP A 139 -1.40 -5.26 16.50
C ASP A 139 -2.58 -4.31 16.31
N ASN A 140 -3.46 -4.23 17.31
CA ASN A 140 -4.58 -3.29 17.34
C ASN A 140 -4.19 -1.84 17.71
N VAL A 141 -2.92 -1.59 18.03
CA VAL A 141 -2.29 -0.27 17.98
C VAL A 141 -1.27 -0.29 16.86
N TYR A 142 -1.51 0.45 15.82
CA TYR A 142 -0.73 0.34 14.59
C TYR A 142 -0.53 1.67 13.87
N GLN A 143 0.53 1.73 13.08
CA GLN A 143 0.74 2.78 12.09
C GLN A 143 -0.19 2.50 10.92
N THR A 144 -0.99 3.48 10.50
CA THR A 144 -1.93 3.31 9.38
C THR A 144 -1.17 3.16 8.06
N LEU A 145 -1.85 2.64 7.04
CA LEU A 145 -1.31 2.59 5.68
C LEU A 145 -1.51 3.93 4.96
N PRO A 146 -0.62 4.34 4.06
CA PRO A 146 -0.75 5.59 3.30
C PRO A 146 -1.80 5.46 2.18
N LEU A 147 -3.06 5.19 2.55
CA LEU A 147 -4.18 4.93 1.65
C LEU A 147 -5.24 6.02 1.75
N TYR A 148 -4.80 7.25 1.47
CA TYR A 148 -5.65 8.43 1.59
C TYR A 148 -6.92 8.37 0.74
N SER A 149 -6.84 7.80 -0.46
CA SER A 149 -7.95 7.76 -1.43
C SER A 149 -9.17 6.99 -0.94
N ASN A 150 -9.00 5.88 -0.21
CA ASN A 150 -10.13 5.04 0.21
C ASN A 150 -10.24 4.83 1.72
N LEU A 151 -9.14 4.59 2.43
CA LEU A 151 -9.17 4.48 3.89
C LEU A 151 -9.07 5.83 4.60
N LYS A 152 -8.74 6.90 3.88
CA LYS A 152 -8.53 8.27 4.40
C LYS A 152 -7.42 8.32 5.46
N THR A 153 -6.43 7.46 5.33
CA THR A 153 -5.29 7.33 6.24
C THR A 153 -4.02 7.88 5.61
N THR A 154 -3.16 8.48 6.41
CA THR A 154 -1.95 9.18 5.92
C THR A 154 -0.68 8.34 6.03
N GLY A 155 -0.70 7.30 6.87
CA GLY A 155 0.43 6.40 7.01
C GLY A 155 1.66 7.05 7.64
N VAL A 156 2.83 6.65 7.13
CA VAL A 156 4.14 7.17 7.53
C VAL A 156 4.65 8.12 6.46
N TYR A 157 5.12 9.29 6.89
CA TYR A 157 5.77 10.27 6.03
C TYR A 157 7.13 10.67 6.58
N VAL A 158 8.18 10.55 5.77
CA VAL A 158 9.55 10.89 6.15
C VAL A 158 10.11 11.90 5.16
N TYR A 159 10.71 12.96 5.69
CA TYR A 159 11.29 14.02 4.88
C TYR A 159 12.50 14.65 5.56
N ALA A 160 13.32 15.35 4.79
CA ALA A 160 14.49 16.05 5.28
C ALA A 160 14.33 17.56 5.12
N GLN A 161 14.90 18.32 6.08
CA GLN A 161 14.97 19.78 6.09
C GLN A 161 16.37 20.25 6.56
N ASP A 162 16.59 21.55 6.59
CA ASP A 162 17.80 22.19 7.11
C ASP A 162 19.07 21.61 6.48
N PHE A 163 19.09 21.51 5.17
CA PHE A 163 20.20 20.94 4.44
C PHE A 163 21.45 21.82 4.53
N ASP A 164 22.55 21.21 4.96
CA ASP A 164 23.90 21.73 4.78
C ASP A 164 24.68 20.77 3.89
N ILE A 165 24.78 21.09 2.61
CA ILE A 165 25.39 20.22 1.61
C ILE A 165 26.91 20.08 1.86
N GLN A 166 27.59 21.18 2.22
CA GLN A 166 29.03 21.18 2.49
C GLN A 166 29.36 20.43 3.77
N GLY A 167 28.59 20.65 4.84
CA GLY A 167 28.71 19.94 6.12
C GLY A 167 28.10 18.55 6.11
N ARG A 168 27.53 18.10 4.99
CA ARG A 168 26.90 16.79 4.82
C ARG A 168 25.91 16.44 5.94
N LYS A 169 25.04 17.38 6.29
CA LYS A 169 24.05 17.19 7.35
C LYS A 169 22.66 17.67 6.91
N ALA A 170 21.64 17.08 7.52
CA ALA A 170 20.22 17.49 7.39
C ALA A 170 19.46 17.05 8.63
N THR A 171 18.32 17.69 8.89
CA THR A 171 17.37 17.26 9.90
C THR A 171 16.36 16.33 9.25
N ILE A 172 16.27 15.08 9.76
CA ILE A 172 15.28 14.09 9.29
C ILE A 172 14.09 14.16 10.20
N HIS A 173 12.91 14.34 9.59
CA HIS A 173 11.61 14.32 10.24
C HIS A 173 10.86 13.06 9.83
N ALA A 174 10.20 12.43 10.78
CA ALA A 174 9.31 11.31 10.53
C ALA A 174 8.00 11.55 11.27
N GLU A 175 6.91 11.43 10.54
CA GLU A 175 5.54 11.52 11.04
C GLU A 175 4.82 10.22 10.76
N SER A 176 3.98 9.77 11.68
CA SER A 176 3.18 8.56 11.50
C SER A 176 1.80 8.78 12.06
N GLU A 177 0.78 8.49 11.27
CA GLU A 177 -0.57 8.36 11.79
C GLU A 177 -0.70 7.00 12.48
N VAL A 178 -1.06 7.04 13.76
CA VAL A 178 -1.22 5.85 14.62
C VAL A 178 -2.65 5.77 15.09
N ARG A 179 -3.23 4.58 15.00
CA ARG A 179 -4.58 4.27 15.46
C ARG A 179 -4.56 3.24 16.57
N ASN A 180 -5.42 3.44 17.58
CA ASN A 180 -5.66 2.50 18.66
C ASN A 180 -7.06 1.87 18.52
N ASP A 181 -7.15 0.70 17.91
CA ASP A 181 -8.39 -0.08 17.81
C ASP A 181 -8.58 -1.05 19.00
N SER A 182 -7.73 -0.95 20.04
CA SER A 182 -7.93 -1.71 21.27
C SER A 182 -9.04 -1.09 22.14
N LYS A 183 -9.52 -1.87 23.13
CA LYS A 183 -10.53 -1.41 24.09
C LYS A 183 -9.97 -0.60 25.25
N ALA A 184 -8.66 -0.39 25.30
CA ALA A 184 -7.99 0.29 26.41
C ALA A 184 -7.14 1.47 25.91
N THR A 185 -6.88 2.42 26.79
CA THR A 185 -5.86 3.45 26.55
C THR A 185 -4.49 2.79 26.47
N ARG A 186 -3.70 3.18 25.48
CA ARG A 186 -2.33 2.68 25.25
C ARG A 186 -1.32 3.81 25.31
N GLN A 187 -0.11 3.49 25.71
CA GLN A 187 1.00 4.42 25.80
C GLN A 187 2.21 3.80 25.07
N PHE A 188 2.88 4.61 24.25
CA PHE A 188 4.03 4.16 23.45
C PHE A 188 4.90 5.37 23.08
N SER A 189 6.10 5.11 22.57
CA SER A 189 6.95 6.08 21.88
C SER A 189 7.13 5.71 20.42
N TYR A 190 7.28 6.70 19.55
CA TYR A 190 7.54 6.52 18.13
C TYR A 190 9.04 6.50 17.89
N GLN A 191 9.58 5.35 17.49
CA GLN A 191 11.01 5.16 17.21
C GLN A 191 11.28 5.15 15.72
N VAL A 192 12.36 5.83 15.33
CA VAL A 192 12.84 5.90 13.95
C VAL A 192 14.30 5.41 13.90
N THR A 193 14.59 4.51 12.99
CA THR A 193 15.93 3.98 12.75
C THR A 193 16.32 4.23 11.31
N ILE A 194 17.46 4.89 11.10
CA ILE A 194 18.02 5.17 9.76
C ILE A 194 19.20 4.25 9.52
N LEU A 195 19.16 3.55 8.39
CA LEU A 195 20.25 2.71 7.90
C LEU A 195 20.79 3.31 6.60
N ASP A 196 22.09 3.16 6.37
CA ASP A 196 22.72 3.52 5.10
C ASP A 196 22.41 2.51 3.97
N ALA A 197 22.98 2.71 2.79
CA ALA A 197 22.76 1.85 1.63
C ALA A 197 23.24 0.40 1.86
N ASP A 198 24.20 0.20 2.74
CA ASP A 198 24.74 -1.13 3.10
C ASP A 198 23.99 -1.77 4.27
N GLY A 199 22.94 -1.11 4.78
CA GLY A 199 22.15 -1.58 5.92
C GLY A 199 22.79 -1.32 7.29
N LYS A 200 23.87 -0.54 7.36
CA LYS A 200 24.53 -0.18 8.61
C LYS A 200 23.75 0.90 9.34
N LEU A 201 23.65 0.76 10.66
CA LEU A 201 22.95 1.73 11.50
C LEU A 201 23.67 3.08 11.48
N MET A 202 22.96 4.12 11.08
CA MET A 202 23.40 5.51 11.19
C MET A 202 22.90 6.18 12.46
N LYS A 203 21.60 6.07 12.72
CA LYS A 203 20.98 6.69 13.92
C LYS A 203 19.66 6.02 14.27
N THR A 204 19.39 5.92 15.57
CA THR A 204 18.06 5.68 16.13
C THR A 204 17.67 6.88 16.99
N PHE A 205 16.43 7.35 16.82
CA PHE A 205 15.88 8.45 17.62
C PHE A 205 14.38 8.22 17.88
N GLN A 206 13.84 8.94 18.84
CA GLN A 206 12.45 8.78 19.26
C GLN A 206 11.77 10.13 19.41
N GLY A 207 10.46 10.13 19.20
CA GLY A 207 9.57 11.21 19.61
C GLY A 207 9.16 11.08 21.10
N ASP A 208 8.34 12.01 21.53
CA ASP A 208 7.79 12.00 22.88
C ASP A 208 6.90 10.77 23.12
N LYS A 209 6.75 10.44 24.40
CA LYS A 209 5.82 9.40 24.81
C LYS A 209 4.38 9.86 24.58
N VAL A 210 3.62 9.05 23.90
CA VAL A 210 2.25 9.36 23.46
C VAL A 210 1.25 8.44 24.16
N THR A 211 0.13 9.01 24.55
CA THR A 211 -1.03 8.29 25.06
C THR A 211 -2.17 8.39 24.06
N LEU A 212 -2.74 7.25 23.68
CA LEU A 212 -3.90 7.13 22.78
C LEU A 212 -5.05 6.40 23.49
N LYS A 213 -6.22 7.01 23.51
CA LYS A 213 -7.45 6.38 24.02
C LYS A 213 -7.94 5.31 23.05
N ALA A 214 -8.82 4.44 23.51
CA ALA A 214 -9.52 3.48 22.65
C ALA A 214 -10.25 4.21 21.51
N GLY A 215 -10.05 3.74 20.26
CA GLY A 215 -10.63 4.33 19.05
C GLY A 215 -9.97 5.62 18.55
N GLU A 216 -8.97 6.15 19.27
CA GLU A 216 -8.30 7.40 18.90
C GLU A 216 -7.28 7.17 17.76
N THR A 217 -7.19 8.17 16.88
CA THR A 217 -6.15 8.29 15.85
C THR A 217 -5.37 9.58 16.07
N LYS A 218 -4.03 9.52 15.97
CA LYS A 218 -3.16 10.67 16.18
C LYS A 218 -1.91 10.58 15.32
N THR A 219 -1.45 11.72 14.80
CA THR A 219 -0.12 11.82 14.17
C THR A 219 0.94 12.00 15.25
N VAL A 220 1.92 11.11 15.28
CA VAL A 220 3.09 11.14 16.12
C VAL A 220 4.30 11.56 15.31
N LYS A 221 5.30 12.21 15.95
CA LYS A 221 6.44 12.80 15.27
C LYS A 221 7.74 12.48 15.99
N ALA A 222 8.80 12.36 15.21
CA ALA A 222 10.16 12.31 15.71
C ALA A 222 11.09 13.02 14.71
N SER A 223 12.14 13.66 15.21
CA SER A 223 13.14 14.30 14.36
C SER A 223 14.53 14.23 14.95
N ALA A 224 15.54 14.21 14.09
CA ALA A 224 16.92 14.29 14.49
C ALA A 224 17.81 14.81 13.36
N THR A 225 18.83 15.57 13.71
CA THR A 225 19.89 15.94 12.77
C THR A 225 20.85 14.76 12.58
N LEU A 226 21.13 14.42 11.31
CA LEU A 226 22.09 13.42 10.89
C LEU A 226 23.29 14.11 10.21
N HIS A 227 24.44 13.51 10.38
CA HIS A 227 25.72 13.96 9.81
C HIS A 227 26.29 12.88 8.89
N ASN A 228 27.31 13.25 8.11
CA ASN A 228 27.98 12.38 7.15
C ASN A 228 27.03 11.78 6.10
N LEU A 229 26.02 12.55 5.72
CA LEU A 229 25.03 12.14 4.74
C LEU A 229 25.61 12.12 3.31
N HIS A 230 25.12 11.19 2.51
CA HIS A 230 25.22 11.19 1.06
C HIS A 230 23.92 11.71 0.48
N PHE A 231 23.98 12.82 -0.23
CA PHE A 231 22.79 13.38 -0.86
C PHE A 231 22.56 12.76 -2.23
N TRP A 232 21.31 12.45 -2.50
CA TRP A 232 20.92 12.01 -3.83
C TRP A 232 21.13 13.15 -4.83
N SER A 233 21.70 12.83 -5.98
CA SER A 233 21.81 13.75 -7.11
C SER A 233 21.68 12.99 -8.42
N TRP A 234 21.47 13.72 -9.51
CA TRP A 234 21.44 13.11 -10.82
C TRP A 234 22.77 12.38 -11.11
N GLY A 235 22.67 11.11 -11.50
CA GLY A 235 23.84 10.23 -11.69
C GLY A 235 24.41 9.60 -10.40
N TYR A 236 23.87 9.98 -9.22
CA TYR A 236 24.26 9.39 -7.93
C TYR A 236 23.03 9.10 -7.07
N GLY A 237 22.46 7.91 -7.27
CA GLY A 237 21.25 7.45 -6.61
C GLY A 237 21.52 6.79 -5.25
N TYR A 238 21.84 7.58 -4.22
CA TYR A 238 22.04 7.04 -2.87
C TYR A 238 20.75 7.06 -2.06
N LEU A 239 20.34 5.91 -1.54
CA LEU A 239 19.13 5.77 -0.75
C LEU A 239 19.42 5.26 0.66
N TYR A 240 18.64 5.74 1.62
CA TYR A 240 18.62 5.27 2.99
C TYR A 240 17.41 4.41 3.26
N THR A 241 17.55 3.44 4.15
CA THR A 241 16.38 2.70 4.67
C THR A 241 15.94 3.32 5.98
N VAL A 242 14.66 3.67 6.05
CA VAL A 242 14.01 4.17 7.26
C VAL A 242 13.10 3.09 7.83
N LYS A 243 13.33 2.71 9.07
CA LYS A 243 12.45 1.79 9.82
C LYS A 243 11.78 2.56 10.94
N THR A 244 10.46 2.44 11.04
CA THR A 244 9.67 3.07 12.10
C THR A 244 8.99 2.00 12.95
N ALA A 245 8.86 2.24 14.25
CA ALA A 245 8.24 1.32 15.18
C ALA A 245 7.55 2.05 16.32
N LEU A 246 6.50 1.46 16.84
CA LEU A 246 5.89 1.84 18.11
C LEU A 246 6.54 0.98 19.21
N LYS A 247 6.98 1.62 20.30
CA LYS A 247 7.66 0.99 21.44
C LYS A 247 6.92 1.29 22.72
N ASP A 248 6.58 0.24 23.46
CA ASP A 248 6.01 0.33 24.83
C ASP A 248 7.04 0.80 25.85
#